data_a98c5dc3836550054542e4ebc32ce0df
#
_entry.id   a98c5dc3836550054542e4ebc32ce0df
#
_cell.length_a   1.000
_cell.length_b   1.000
_cell.length_c   1.000
_cell.angle_alpha   90.00
_cell.angle_beta   90.00
_cell.angle_gamma   90.00
#
_symmetry.space_group_name_H-M   'P 1'
#
loop_
_entity.id
_entity.type
_entity.pdbx_description
1 polymer ?
#
loop_
_entity_poly.entity_id
_entity_poly.type
_entity_poly.pdbx_seq_one_letter_code
_entity_poly.pdbx_strand_id
1 'polypeptide(L)'
;MIRYNFFFGIFCTCFLLFSCDEKKLFTEIDVQKAGLNFENTLTETDAHNVMTYEYFYNGGGVAVADFNNDGYTDVYLSGNQVKNKLFLNLGEWQFKEVTNSAKLNEKEGWKTGVTAADVNGDGLMDIY
;
A
#
# COMPACT_ATOMS: atom_id res chain seq x y z
N MET A 1 -16.96 34.37 53.73
CA MET A 1 -17.40 33.01 53.36
C MET A 1 -17.61 32.92 51.83
N ILE A 2 -16.61 33.35 50.99
CA ILE A 2 -16.72 33.36 49.50
C ILE A 2 -15.39 32.96 48.85
N ARG A 3 -14.72 31.96 49.37
CA ARG A 3 -13.41 31.53 48.75
C ARG A 3 -13.37 30.10 48.21
N TYR A 4 -14.43 29.32 48.45
CA TYR A 4 -14.44 27.91 48.03
C TYR A 4 -15.06 27.66 46.64
N ASN A 5 -15.88 28.58 46.11
CA ASN A 5 -16.55 28.38 44.82
C ASN A 5 -15.63 28.65 43.63
N PHE A 6 -14.55 29.39 43.76
CA PHE A 6 -13.66 29.72 42.65
C PHE A 6 -12.75 28.53 42.29
N PHE A 7 -12.29 27.78 43.28
CA PHE A 7 -11.46 26.58 43.04
C PHE A 7 -12.28 25.40 42.49
N PHE A 8 -13.54 25.27 42.84
CA PHE A 8 -14.41 24.22 42.33
C PHE A 8 -14.76 24.43 40.85
N GLY A 9 -14.93 25.69 40.44
CA GLY A 9 -15.17 26.05 39.04
C GLY A 9 -13.98 25.73 38.12
N ILE A 10 -12.73 25.99 38.58
CA ILE A 10 -11.51 25.71 37.81
C ILE A 10 -11.27 24.19 37.71
N PHE A 11 -11.56 23.40 38.73
CA PHE A 11 -11.43 21.93 38.69
C PHE A 11 -12.42 21.28 37.75
N CYS A 12 -13.63 21.81 37.63
CA CYS A 12 -14.66 21.28 36.73
C CYS A 12 -14.35 21.63 35.26
N THR A 13 -13.68 22.76 34.97
CA THR A 13 -13.35 23.19 33.60
C THR A 13 -12.18 22.39 33.02
N CYS A 14 -11.24 21.89 33.86
CA CYS A 14 -10.14 21.03 33.39
C CYS A 14 -10.56 19.64 32.96
N PHE A 15 -11.72 19.14 33.38
CA PHE A 15 -12.20 17.78 33.01
C PHE A 15 -12.83 17.70 31.61
N LEU A 16 -13.14 18.84 30.96
CA LEU A 16 -13.79 18.86 29.65
C LEU A 16 -12.80 18.85 28.46
N LEU A 17 -11.49 18.77 28.72
CA LEU A 17 -10.45 18.76 27.66
C LEU A 17 -9.93 17.36 27.33
N PHE A 18 -10.54 16.30 27.83
CA PHE A 18 -10.27 14.97 27.30
C PHE A 18 -10.94 14.84 25.92
N SER A 19 -10.20 15.30 24.91
CA SER A 19 -10.52 15.05 23.50
C SER A 19 -10.64 13.55 23.30
N CYS A 20 -11.76 13.13 22.77
CA CYS A 20 -12.01 11.77 22.32
C CYS A 20 -10.97 11.48 21.22
N ASP A 21 -10.10 10.53 21.42
CA ASP A 21 -9.17 10.06 20.40
C ASP A 21 -10.01 9.33 19.35
N GLU A 22 -10.22 9.95 18.18
CA GLU A 22 -10.94 9.33 17.09
C GLU A 22 -10.15 8.09 16.65
N LYS A 23 -10.75 6.90 16.84
CA LYS A 23 -10.22 5.66 16.30
C LYS A 23 -10.18 5.76 14.79
N LYS A 24 -9.01 6.05 14.23
CA LYS A 24 -8.79 6.01 12.78
C LYS A 24 -8.96 4.57 12.31
N LEU A 25 -9.84 4.36 11.33
CA LEU A 25 -10.02 3.05 10.67
C LEU A 25 -8.80 2.67 9.84
N PHE A 26 -8.06 3.66 9.34
CA PHE A 26 -6.87 3.47 8.54
C PHE A 26 -5.71 4.26 9.16
N THR A 27 -4.54 3.62 9.15
CA THR A 27 -3.29 4.26 9.57
C THR A 27 -2.35 4.27 8.37
N GLU A 28 -1.78 5.43 8.07
CA GLU A 28 -0.74 5.55 7.05
C GLU A 28 0.53 4.83 7.51
N ILE A 29 1.08 4.02 6.61
CA ILE A 29 2.34 3.30 6.83
C ILE A 29 3.45 4.09 6.15
N ASP A 30 4.55 4.34 6.88
CA ASP A 30 5.76 4.90 6.31
C ASP A 30 6.38 3.86 5.36
N VAL A 31 6.23 4.09 4.05
CA VAL A 31 6.64 3.14 3.00
C VAL A 31 8.15 2.85 3.02
N GLN A 32 8.97 3.81 3.45
CA GLN A 32 10.42 3.65 3.56
C GLN A 32 10.77 2.71 4.71
N LYS A 33 10.15 2.90 5.86
CA LYS A 33 10.34 2.04 7.04
C LYS A 33 9.75 0.66 6.81
N ALA A 34 8.64 0.57 6.09
CA ALA A 34 8.02 -0.71 5.75
C ALA A 34 8.78 -1.49 4.67
N GLY A 35 9.70 -0.88 3.94
CA GLY A 35 10.44 -1.54 2.85
C GLY A 35 9.66 -1.64 1.53
N LEU A 36 8.54 -0.92 1.38
CA LEU A 36 7.70 -0.92 0.17
C LEU A 36 8.18 0.14 -0.85
N ASN A 37 9.41 0.03 -1.30
CA ASN A 37 10.01 1.00 -2.21
C ASN A 37 9.57 0.75 -3.66
N PHE A 38 8.44 1.36 -4.05
CA PHE A 38 7.91 1.31 -5.40
C PHE A 38 7.37 2.68 -5.80
N GLU A 39 7.72 3.11 -7.01
CA GLU A 39 7.20 4.32 -7.63
C GLU A 39 6.88 4.03 -9.09
N ASN A 40 5.62 4.22 -9.49
CA ASN A 40 5.20 4.06 -10.88
C ASN A 40 5.46 5.34 -11.67
N THR A 41 6.73 5.62 -11.92
CA THR A 41 7.16 6.83 -12.66
C THR A 41 6.78 6.72 -14.13
N LEU A 42 6.13 7.75 -14.65
CA LEU A 42 5.79 7.89 -16.07
C LEU A 42 6.63 8.99 -16.72
N THR A 43 7.12 8.71 -17.90
CA THR A 43 7.87 9.67 -18.72
C THR A 43 7.15 9.87 -20.05
N GLU A 44 6.66 11.07 -20.30
CA GLU A 44 6.06 11.43 -21.58
C GLU A 44 7.12 11.59 -22.68
N THR A 45 6.75 11.16 -23.86
CA THR A 45 7.51 11.37 -25.10
C THR A 45 6.55 11.77 -26.21
N ASP A 46 7.07 12.23 -27.35
CA ASP A 46 6.24 12.54 -28.52
C ASP A 46 5.42 11.33 -29.01
N ALA A 47 5.93 10.13 -28.81
CA ALA A 47 5.27 8.88 -29.21
C ALA A 47 4.34 8.30 -28.14
N HIS A 48 4.58 8.61 -26.86
CA HIS A 48 3.84 8.05 -25.72
C HIS A 48 3.47 9.17 -24.74
N ASN A 49 2.26 9.67 -24.84
CA ASN A 49 1.68 10.70 -24.01
C ASN A 49 0.15 10.57 -24.01
N VAL A 50 -0.54 11.40 -23.26
CA VAL A 50 -2.01 11.38 -23.14
C VAL A 50 -2.73 11.59 -24.47
N MET A 51 -2.12 12.28 -25.43
CA MET A 51 -2.73 12.53 -26.76
C MET A 51 -2.66 11.30 -27.68
N THR A 52 -1.66 10.44 -27.49
CA THR A 52 -1.49 9.20 -28.25
C THR A 52 -2.10 8.00 -27.55
N TYR A 53 -2.25 8.06 -26.23
CA TYR A 53 -2.87 7.03 -25.39
C TYR A 53 -3.63 7.68 -24.23
N GLU A 54 -4.95 7.76 -24.34
CA GLU A 54 -5.82 8.46 -23.38
C GLU A 54 -5.74 7.93 -21.93
N TYR A 55 -5.35 6.65 -21.75
CA TYR A 55 -5.17 6.00 -20.45
C TYR A 55 -3.74 6.12 -19.91
N PHE A 56 -2.94 7.01 -20.44
CA PHE A 56 -1.52 7.16 -20.07
C PHE A 56 -1.29 7.35 -18.56
N TYR A 57 -2.20 8.05 -17.88
CA TYR A 57 -2.11 8.31 -16.44
C TYR A 57 -2.91 7.35 -15.56
N ASN A 58 -3.47 6.28 -16.13
CA ASN A 58 -4.24 5.28 -15.36
C ASN A 58 -3.33 4.34 -14.60
N GLY A 59 -2.46 4.59 -13.85
CA GLY A 59 -1.67 3.75 -12.97
C GLY A 59 -1.51 2.27 -13.34
N GLY A 60 -0.75 1.55 -12.56
CA GLY A 60 -0.64 0.09 -12.61
C GLY A 60 -1.66 -0.60 -11.69
N GLY A 61 -1.58 -1.92 -11.61
CA GLY A 61 -2.41 -2.74 -10.72
C GLY A 61 -1.73 -3.07 -9.40
N VAL A 62 -2.54 -3.43 -8.43
CA VAL A 62 -2.11 -3.97 -7.13
C VAL A 62 -2.82 -5.30 -6.92
N ALA A 63 -2.07 -6.36 -6.61
CA ALA A 63 -2.62 -7.62 -6.12
C ALA A 63 -2.09 -7.90 -4.72
N VAL A 64 -2.95 -8.44 -3.86
CA VAL A 64 -2.60 -8.84 -2.50
C VAL A 64 -3.04 -10.30 -2.30
N ALA A 65 -2.11 -11.13 -1.85
CA ALA A 65 -2.34 -12.53 -1.53
C ALA A 65 -1.17 -13.05 -0.69
N ASP A 66 -1.32 -14.22 -0.11
CA ASP A 66 -0.21 -14.96 0.49
C ASP A 66 0.46 -15.79 -0.62
N PHE A 67 1.55 -15.25 -1.23
CA PHE A 67 2.22 -15.88 -2.37
C PHE A 67 3.23 -16.95 -1.98
N ASN A 68 3.62 -17.02 -0.71
CA ASN A 68 4.58 -18.00 -0.20
C ASN A 68 3.99 -18.97 0.82
N ASN A 69 2.67 -18.87 1.11
CA ASN A 69 1.93 -19.69 2.07
C ASN A 69 2.50 -19.63 3.51
N ASP A 70 2.94 -18.44 3.95
CA ASP A 70 3.42 -18.21 5.31
C ASP A 70 2.37 -17.63 6.26
N GLY A 71 1.16 -17.35 5.76
CA GLY A 71 0.03 -16.81 6.51
C GLY A 71 -0.01 -15.29 6.57
N TYR A 72 0.96 -14.58 5.98
CA TYR A 72 0.94 -13.13 5.84
C TYR A 72 0.51 -12.71 4.43
N THR A 73 -0.18 -11.60 4.33
CA THR A 73 -0.60 -11.05 3.04
C THR A 73 0.55 -10.28 2.41
N ASP A 74 1.00 -10.71 1.25
CA ASP A 74 2.03 -10.09 0.42
C ASP A 74 1.44 -9.08 -0.54
N VAL A 75 2.31 -8.31 -1.21
CA VAL A 75 1.90 -7.25 -2.15
C VAL A 75 2.66 -7.40 -3.47
N TYR A 76 1.91 -7.43 -4.57
CA TYR A 76 2.45 -7.32 -5.91
C TYR A 76 1.97 -6.02 -6.56
N LEU A 77 2.91 -5.26 -7.12
CA LEU A 77 2.67 -3.98 -7.77
C LEU A 77 3.11 -4.05 -9.23
N SER A 78 2.19 -3.76 -10.16
CA SER A 78 2.53 -3.64 -11.58
C SER A 78 2.82 -2.19 -11.95
N GLY A 79 3.85 -1.99 -12.76
CA GLY A 79 4.24 -0.67 -13.26
C GLY A 79 3.93 -0.50 -14.74
N ASN A 80 3.61 0.73 -15.18
CA ASN A 80 3.34 1.01 -16.60
C ASN A 80 4.64 1.06 -17.41
N GLN A 81 5.57 1.95 -17.02
CA GLN A 81 6.90 2.11 -17.65
C GLN A 81 8.05 1.62 -16.75
N VAL A 82 7.73 1.19 -15.53
CA VAL A 82 8.70 0.65 -14.58
C VAL A 82 8.45 -0.85 -14.37
N LYS A 83 9.45 -1.55 -13.83
CA LYS A 83 9.33 -2.97 -13.53
C LYS A 83 8.32 -3.22 -12.41
N ASN A 84 7.58 -4.32 -12.52
CA ASN A 84 6.73 -4.81 -11.45
C ASN A 84 7.57 -5.19 -10.23
N LYS A 85 6.96 -5.22 -9.06
CA LYS A 85 7.61 -5.66 -7.83
C LYS A 85 6.73 -6.57 -7.00
N LEU A 86 7.35 -7.62 -6.46
CA LEU A 86 6.76 -8.49 -5.45
C LEU A 86 7.45 -8.24 -4.12
N PHE A 87 6.63 -8.01 -3.09
CA PHE A 87 7.05 -7.77 -1.72
C PHE A 87 6.43 -8.82 -0.81
N LEU A 88 7.24 -9.64 -0.16
CA LEU A 88 6.79 -10.53 0.90
C LEU A 88 6.65 -9.77 2.22
N ASN A 89 5.56 -10.01 2.91
CA ASN A 89 5.28 -9.47 4.23
C ASN A 89 5.99 -10.35 5.28
N LEU A 90 6.85 -9.76 6.08
CA LEU A 90 7.59 -10.44 7.15
C LEU A 90 6.88 -10.33 8.52
N GLY A 91 5.64 -9.82 8.54
CA GLY A 91 4.93 -9.43 9.77
C GLY A 91 5.24 -7.99 10.19
N GLU A 92 4.43 -7.46 11.12
CA GLU A 92 4.58 -6.11 11.69
C GLU A 92 4.73 -4.99 10.64
N TRP A 93 4.08 -5.15 9.47
CA TRP A 93 4.15 -4.22 8.34
C TRP A 93 5.57 -4.03 7.77
N GLN A 94 6.42 -5.06 7.88
CA GLN A 94 7.75 -5.08 7.27
C GLN A 94 7.69 -5.92 5.99
N PHE A 95 8.20 -5.37 4.88
CA PHE A 95 8.16 -6.02 3.58
C PHE A 95 9.56 -6.16 2.99
N LYS A 96 9.77 -7.25 2.25
CA LYS A 96 11.00 -7.55 1.55
C LYS A 96 10.73 -7.74 0.07
N GLU A 97 11.39 -6.96 -0.78
CA GLU A 97 11.34 -7.17 -2.23
C GLU A 97 12.01 -8.49 -2.61
N VAL A 98 11.28 -9.32 -3.35
CA VAL A 98 11.74 -10.65 -3.80
C VAL A 98 11.57 -10.87 -5.30
N THR A 99 11.27 -9.85 -6.08
CA THR A 99 11.00 -9.91 -7.52
C THR A 99 12.04 -10.74 -8.28
N ASN A 100 13.32 -10.49 -8.07
CA ASN A 100 14.40 -11.20 -8.74
C ASN A 100 14.55 -12.66 -8.27
N SER A 101 14.41 -12.91 -6.97
CA SER A 101 14.51 -14.26 -6.40
C SER A 101 13.32 -15.14 -6.77
N ALA A 102 12.15 -14.54 -6.92
CA ALA A 102 10.94 -15.19 -7.42
C ALA A 102 10.98 -15.43 -8.94
N LYS A 103 12.04 -14.99 -9.65
CA LYS A 103 12.22 -15.15 -11.11
C LYS A 103 11.02 -14.64 -11.92
N LEU A 104 10.41 -13.56 -11.47
CA LEU A 104 9.33 -12.90 -12.18
C LEU A 104 9.92 -12.23 -13.43
N ASN A 105 9.87 -12.96 -14.54
CA ASN A 105 10.34 -12.47 -15.84
C ASN A 105 9.27 -11.56 -16.43
N GLU A 106 9.55 -10.29 -16.46
CA GLU A 106 8.64 -9.33 -17.08
C GLU A 106 8.76 -9.37 -18.60
N LYS A 107 7.61 -9.45 -19.26
CA LYS A 107 7.49 -9.10 -20.67
C LYS A 107 7.42 -7.57 -20.78
N GLU A 108 8.04 -7.02 -21.78
CA GLU A 108 7.86 -5.60 -22.13
C GLU A 108 6.39 -5.32 -22.42
N GLY A 109 5.92 -4.15 -22.12
CA GLY A 109 4.56 -3.70 -22.38
C GLY A 109 3.99 -2.81 -21.28
N TRP A 110 2.92 -2.12 -21.62
CA TRP A 110 2.18 -1.27 -20.71
C TRP A 110 1.25 -2.13 -19.85
N LYS A 111 1.44 -2.15 -18.53
CA LYS A 111 0.64 -2.95 -17.61
C LYS A 111 -0.35 -2.05 -16.89
N THR A 112 -1.63 -2.42 -16.92
CA THR A 112 -2.73 -1.60 -16.36
C THR A 112 -3.47 -2.26 -15.22
N GLY A 113 -3.31 -3.56 -15.05
CA GLY A 113 -4.01 -4.32 -14.03
C GLY A 113 -3.21 -5.54 -13.59
N VAL A 114 -3.61 -6.13 -12.50
CA VAL A 114 -3.11 -7.41 -11.99
C VAL A 114 -4.20 -8.06 -11.14
N THR A 115 -4.26 -9.38 -11.16
CA THR A 115 -5.09 -10.16 -10.25
C THR A 115 -4.30 -11.33 -9.70
N ALA A 116 -4.68 -11.79 -8.51
CA ALA A 116 -4.14 -12.99 -7.90
C ALA A 116 -5.28 -14.01 -7.73
N ALA A 117 -5.06 -15.23 -8.22
CA ALA A 117 -6.00 -16.33 -8.08
C ALA A 117 -5.25 -17.65 -8.26
N ASP A 118 -5.68 -18.70 -7.58
CA ASP A 118 -5.26 -20.08 -7.89
C ASP A 118 -6.01 -20.53 -9.17
N VAL A 119 -5.37 -20.43 -10.34
CA VAL A 119 -6.01 -20.70 -11.63
C VAL A 119 -5.90 -22.17 -12.04
N ASN A 120 -5.02 -22.95 -11.43
CA ASN A 120 -4.79 -24.36 -11.76
C ASN A 120 -5.27 -25.32 -10.67
N GLY A 121 -5.69 -24.80 -9.49
CA GLY A 121 -6.21 -25.58 -8.37
C GLY A 121 -5.13 -26.31 -7.56
N ASP A 122 -3.88 -25.79 -7.56
CA ASP A 122 -2.76 -26.41 -6.83
C ASP A 122 -2.58 -25.87 -5.40
N GLY A 123 -3.42 -24.91 -5.00
CA GLY A 123 -3.41 -24.29 -3.69
C GLY A 123 -2.40 -23.15 -3.54
N LEU A 124 -1.72 -22.75 -4.61
CA LEU A 124 -0.82 -21.60 -4.66
C LEU A 124 -1.51 -20.43 -5.37
N MET A 125 -1.14 -19.22 -4.99
CA MET A 125 -1.68 -18.02 -5.64
C MET A 125 -0.85 -17.64 -6.85
N ASP A 126 -1.48 -17.69 -8.02
CA ASP A 126 -0.91 -17.26 -9.29
C ASP A 126 -1.11 -15.75 -9.49
N ILE A 127 -0.22 -15.12 -10.26
CA ILE A 127 -0.30 -13.71 -10.65
C ILE A 127 -0.62 -13.63 -12.15
N TYR A 128 -1.73 -12.97 -12.46
CA TYR A 128 -2.20 -12.75 -13.82
C TYR A 128 -2.36 -11.27 -14.14
#